data_afde1f326121649ef2cbbc9f54f9242d
#
_entry.id   afde1f326121649ef2cbbc9f54f9242d
#
_cell.length_a   1.000
_cell.length_b   1.000
_cell.length_c   1.000
_cell.angle_alpha   90.00
_cell.angle_beta   90.00
_cell.angle_gamma   90.00
#
_symmetry.space_group_name_H-M   'P 1'
#
loop_
_entity.id
_entity.type
_entity.pdbx_description
1 polymer ?
#
loop_
_entity_poly.entity_id
_entity_poly.type
_entity_poly.pdbx_seq_one_letter_code
_entity_poly.pdbx_strand_id
1 'polypeptide(L)'
;DLLAENVFYHEVVVRDYPLFDYSPYELVLTSKLVSVVKNEKLDLLHVHYAIPHASAAYMAKQILKEEGINLPIVCTLHGTDITLLGRDASFESVITFAINKSDAVTAVSESLKNDTNTHAKRTTKS
;
A
#
# COMPACT_ATOMS: atom_id res chain seq x y z
N ASP A 1 15.12 -20.85 11.84
CA ASP A 1 14.03 -20.08 11.27
C ASP A 1 14.13 -18.61 11.69
N LEU A 2 14.00 -17.73 10.73
CA LEU A 2 14.11 -16.29 10.99
C LEU A 2 12.82 -15.69 11.53
N LEU A 3 11.74 -16.44 11.52
CA LEU A 3 10.44 -15.95 11.94
C LEU A 3 10.12 -16.31 13.39
N ALA A 4 9.51 -15.37 14.10
CA ALA A 4 8.97 -15.65 15.42
C ALA A 4 7.70 -16.49 15.31
N GLU A 5 7.24 -17.08 16.41
CA GLU A 5 6.04 -17.91 16.40
C GLU A 5 4.80 -17.21 15.90
N ASN A 6 4.72 -15.89 16.10
CA ASN A 6 3.56 -15.10 15.70
C ASN A 6 3.78 -14.34 14.38
N VAL A 7 4.82 -14.68 13.64
CA VAL A 7 5.12 -14.06 12.35
C VAL A 7 5.03 -15.11 11.25
N PHE A 8 4.22 -14.84 10.24
CA PHE A 8 3.99 -15.77 9.14
C PHE A 8 4.39 -15.11 7.83
N TYR A 9 5.18 -15.81 7.03
CA TYR A 9 5.66 -15.31 5.75
C TYR A 9 4.73 -15.76 4.62
N HIS A 10 4.34 -14.83 3.77
CA HIS A 10 3.54 -15.11 2.59
C HIS A 10 4.22 -14.50 1.38
N GLU A 11 4.46 -15.31 0.38
CA GLU A 11 5.12 -14.87 -0.84
C GLU A 11 4.11 -14.47 -1.90
N VAL A 12 4.39 -13.34 -2.57
CA VAL A 12 3.62 -12.91 -3.74
C VAL A 12 4.38 -13.39 -4.97
N VAL A 13 3.80 -14.35 -5.68
CA VAL A 13 4.43 -14.92 -6.86
C VAL A 13 3.82 -14.28 -8.10
N VAL A 14 4.65 -13.64 -8.91
CA VAL A 14 4.22 -13.00 -10.15
C VAL A 14 4.86 -13.76 -11.31
N ARG A 15 4.01 -14.21 -12.23
CA ARG A 15 4.44 -14.97 -13.39
C ARG A 15 4.40 -14.11 -14.63
N ASP A 16 5.09 -14.55 -15.67
CA ASP A 16 4.99 -13.91 -16.98
C ASP A 16 3.68 -14.35 -17.63
N TYR A 17 2.88 -13.36 -18.00
CA TYR A 17 1.60 -13.60 -18.66
C TYR A 17 1.67 -13.11 -20.10
N PRO A 18 1.35 -13.97 -21.11
CA PRO A 18 1.45 -13.57 -22.51
C PRO A 18 0.57 -12.35 -22.87
N LEU A 19 -0.47 -12.09 -22.10
CA LEU A 19 -1.39 -10.99 -22.36
C LEU A 19 -0.89 -9.64 -21.84
N PHE A 20 0.19 -9.62 -21.05
CA PHE A 20 0.70 -8.40 -20.45
C PHE A 20 2.09 -8.06 -20.94
N ASP A 21 2.29 -6.82 -21.34
CA ASP A 21 3.60 -6.30 -21.71
C ASP A 21 4.46 -5.98 -20.49
N TYR A 22 3.85 -6.03 -19.31
CA TYR A 22 4.54 -5.75 -18.04
C TYR A 22 4.09 -6.77 -17.00
N SER A 23 4.87 -6.90 -15.93
CA SER A 23 4.54 -7.78 -14.83
C SER A 23 3.38 -7.18 -14.02
N PRO A 24 2.25 -7.89 -13.87
CA PRO A 24 1.09 -7.35 -13.17
C PRO A 24 1.21 -7.51 -11.64
N TYR A 25 2.31 -7.04 -11.08
CA TYR A 25 2.61 -7.22 -9.66
C TYR A 25 1.50 -6.68 -8.75
N GLU A 26 1.02 -5.47 -9.04
CA GLU A 26 0.04 -4.81 -8.17
C GLU A 26 -1.29 -5.59 -8.11
N LEU A 27 -1.71 -6.13 -9.24
CA LEU A 27 -2.95 -6.91 -9.28
C LEU A 27 -2.81 -8.22 -8.52
N VAL A 28 -1.66 -8.88 -8.70
CA VAL A 28 -1.38 -10.13 -7.98
C VAL A 28 -1.27 -9.86 -6.48
N LEU A 29 -0.60 -8.78 -6.11
CA LEU A 29 -0.48 -8.38 -4.71
C LEU A 29 -1.86 -8.12 -4.09
N THR A 30 -2.73 -7.41 -4.80
CA THR A 30 -4.08 -7.13 -4.32
C THR A 30 -4.83 -8.41 -3.99
N SER A 31 -4.83 -9.37 -4.92
CA SER A 31 -5.51 -10.65 -4.71
C SER A 31 -4.89 -11.43 -3.54
N LYS A 32 -3.57 -11.41 -3.43
CA LYS A 32 -2.87 -12.08 -2.33
C LYS A 32 -3.21 -11.46 -0.99
N LEU A 33 -3.29 -10.13 -0.92
CA LEU A 33 -3.66 -9.44 0.30
C LEU A 33 -5.05 -9.85 0.76
N VAL A 34 -6.01 -9.91 -0.15
CA VAL A 34 -7.37 -10.36 0.18
C VAL A 34 -7.34 -11.75 0.80
N SER A 35 -6.61 -12.66 0.16
CA SER A 35 -6.50 -14.04 0.61
C SER A 35 -5.85 -14.14 1.99
N VAL A 36 -4.74 -13.45 2.20
CA VAL A 36 -4.00 -13.50 3.46
C VAL A 36 -4.82 -12.88 4.60
N VAL A 37 -5.49 -11.75 4.35
CA VAL A 37 -6.33 -11.12 5.36
C VAL A 37 -7.40 -12.09 5.84
N LYS A 38 -8.04 -12.80 4.91
CA LYS A 38 -9.11 -13.74 5.26
C LYS A 38 -8.56 -14.97 5.96
N ASN A 39 -7.47 -15.55 5.44
CA ASN A 39 -6.92 -16.79 5.98
C ASN A 39 -6.27 -16.60 7.34
N GLU A 40 -5.58 -15.48 7.54
CA GLU A 40 -4.91 -15.19 8.81
C GLU A 40 -5.76 -14.34 9.75
N LYS A 41 -6.96 -13.94 9.30
CA LYS A 41 -7.90 -13.13 10.08
C LYS A 41 -7.24 -11.84 10.57
N LEU A 42 -6.64 -11.10 9.65
CA LEU A 42 -5.92 -9.88 10.00
C LEU A 42 -6.87 -8.74 10.31
N ASP A 43 -6.44 -7.87 11.21
CA ASP A 43 -7.22 -6.71 11.66
C ASP A 43 -6.72 -5.41 11.05
N LEU A 44 -5.55 -5.43 10.41
CA LEU A 44 -4.89 -4.23 9.93
C LEU A 44 -3.91 -4.59 8.82
N LEU A 45 -3.77 -3.71 7.83
CA LEU A 45 -2.66 -3.79 6.88
C LEU A 45 -1.71 -2.63 7.13
N HIS A 46 -0.44 -2.92 7.28
CA HIS A 46 0.59 -1.90 7.34
C HIS A 46 1.48 -2.08 6.12
N VAL A 47 1.47 -1.08 5.25
CA VAL A 47 2.20 -1.13 4.00
C VAL A 47 3.24 -0.02 3.94
N HIS A 48 4.25 -0.23 3.13
CA HIS A 48 5.31 0.73 2.89
C HIS A 48 5.23 1.17 1.43
N TYR A 49 5.35 2.48 1.18
CA TYR A 49 5.23 3.12 -0.13
C TYR A 49 3.78 3.29 -0.59
N ALA A 50 3.52 4.45 -1.18
CA ALA A 50 2.19 4.76 -1.71
C ALA A 50 1.83 3.86 -2.89
N ILE A 51 2.79 3.61 -3.77
CA ILE A 51 2.63 2.67 -4.87
C ILE A 51 3.81 1.71 -4.88
N PRO A 52 3.60 0.46 -5.26
CA PRO A 52 2.31 -0.17 -5.55
C PRO A 52 1.57 -0.68 -4.30
N HIS A 53 2.14 -0.50 -3.11
CA HIS A 53 1.65 -1.20 -1.93
C HIS A 53 0.39 -0.58 -1.31
N ALA A 54 0.37 0.74 -1.07
CA ALA A 54 -0.85 1.34 -0.52
C ALA A 54 -1.99 1.33 -1.52
N SER A 55 -1.71 1.51 -2.81
CA SER A 55 -2.75 1.43 -3.84
C SER A 55 -3.33 0.03 -3.93
N ALA A 56 -2.50 -1.01 -3.88
CA ALA A 56 -2.97 -2.39 -3.88
C ALA A 56 -3.75 -2.71 -2.61
N ALA A 57 -3.29 -2.21 -1.46
CA ALA A 57 -3.97 -2.41 -0.19
C ALA A 57 -5.36 -1.78 -0.20
N TYR A 58 -5.49 -0.59 -0.80
CA TYR A 58 -6.79 0.07 -0.89
C TYR A 58 -7.77 -0.75 -1.75
N MET A 59 -7.30 -1.28 -2.88
CA MET A 59 -8.14 -2.13 -3.70
C MET A 59 -8.57 -3.39 -2.95
N ALA A 60 -7.63 -4.00 -2.21
CA ALA A 60 -7.95 -5.17 -1.38
C ALA A 60 -8.99 -4.81 -0.31
N LYS A 61 -8.84 -3.63 0.30
CA LYS A 61 -9.78 -3.14 1.29
C LYS A 61 -11.20 -3.04 0.72
N GLN A 62 -11.32 -2.52 -0.51
CA GLN A 62 -12.62 -2.39 -1.15
C GLN A 62 -13.24 -3.75 -1.47
N ILE A 63 -12.42 -4.70 -1.92
CA ILE A 63 -12.91 -6.07 -2.17
C ILE A 63 -13.42 -6.69 -0.88
N LEU A 64 -12.66 -6.56 0.21
CA LEU A 64 -13.03 -7.11 1.51
C LEU A 64 -14.27 -6.45 2.07
N LYS A 65 -14.46 -5.17 1.81
CA LYS A 65 -15.63 -4.43 2.28
C LYS A 65 -16.90 -5.01 1.70
N GLU A 66 -16.87 -5.48 0.45
CA GLU A 66 -18.02 -6.12 -0.18
C GLU A 66 -18.40 -7.43 0.52
N GLU A 67 -17.47 -8.01 1.26
CA GLU A 67 -17.71 -9.22 2.05
C GLU A 67 -17.97 -8.91 3.53
N GLY A 68 -18.16 -7.64 3.87
CA GLY A 68 -18.45 -7.24 5.24
C GLY A 68 -17.22 -7.10 6.13
N ILE A 69 -16.02 -7.16 5.56
CA ILE A 69 -14.78 -7.05 6.32
C ILE A 69 -14.25 -5.62 6.24
N ASN A 70 -14.14 -4.96 7.39
CA ASN A 70 -13.61 -3.59 7.45
C ASN A 70 -12.16 -3.65 7.93
N LEU A 71 -11.24 -3.21 7.07
CA LEU A 71 -9.80 -3.36 7.31
C LEU A 71 -9.11 -2.01 7.23
N PRO A 72 -8.56 -1.50 8.33
CA PRO A 72 -7.79 -0.26 8.28
C PRO A 72 -6.41 -0.48 7.65
N ILE A 73 -5.90 0.58 7.01
CA ILE A 73 -4.62 0.58 6.34
C ILE A 73 -3.74 1.69 6.92
N VAL A 74 -2.52 1.31 7.31
CA VAL A 74 -1.47 2.25 7.69
C VAL A 74 -0.41 2.24 6.60
N CYS A 75 -0.04 3.40 6.10
CA CYS A 75 0.98 3.53 5.06
C CYS A 75 2.18 4.30 5.60
N THR A 76 3.37 3.73 5.45
CA THR A 76 4.61 4.41 5.81
C THR A 76 5.35 4.83 4.55
N LEU A 77 5.66 6.12 4.46
CA LEU A 77 6.36 6.70 3.31
C LEU A 77 7.85 6.80 3.60
N HIS A 78 8.66 6.55 2.57
CA HIS A 78 10.12 6.51 2.70
C HIS A 78 10.84 7.60 1.93
N GLY A 79 10.11 8.43 1.18
CA GLY A 79 10.68 9.55 0.45
C GLY A 79 10.60 9.40 -1.06
N THR A 80 10.76 8.19 -1.57
CA THR A 80 10.70 7.92 -3.02
C THR A 80 9.36 8.33 -3.60
N ASP A 81 8.29 8.10 -2.86
CA ASP A 81 6.93 8.46 -3.28
C ASP A 81 6.78 9.94 -3.59
N ILE A 82 7.27 10.78 -2.67
CA ILE A 82 7.15 12.24 -2.81
C ILE A 82 8.10 12.77 -3.88
N THR A 83 9.29 12.17 -3.97
CA THR A 83 10.24 12.50 -5.01
C THR A 83 9.63 12.22 -6.39
N LEU A 84 8.94 11.09 -6.51
CA LEU A 84 8.28 10.71 -7.76
C LEU A 84 7.16 11.68 -8.11
N LEU A 85 6.39 12.15 -7.12
CA LEU A 85 5.37 13.17 -7.33
C LEU A 85 5.95 14.43 -7.97
N GLY A 86 7.15 14.84 -7.51
CA GLY A 86 7.78 16.05 -8.02
C GLY A 86 8.44 15.88 -9.39
N ARG A 87 8.66 14.66 -9.83
CA ARG A 87 9.39 14.39 -11.08
C ARG A 87 8.53 13.86 -12.20
N ASP A 88 7.45 13.18 -11.89
CA ASP A 88 6.66 12.50 -12.91
C ASP A 88 5.17 12.64 -12.59
N ALA A 89 4.54 13.55 -13.33
CA ALA A 89 3.12 13.83 -13.14
C ALA A 89 2.22 12.66 -13.51
N SER A 90 2.74 11.66 -14.25
CA SER A 90 1.91 10.51 -14.63
C SER A 90 1.50 9.66 -13.42
N PHE A 91 2.20 9.77 -12.30
CA PHE A 91 1.86 8.99 -11.10
C PHE A 91 1.18 9.83 -10.01
N GLU A 92 1.05 11.14 -10.22
CA GLU A 92 0.58 12.05 -9.18
C GLU A 92 -0.80 11.66 -8.64
N SER A 93 -1.76 11.43 -9.52
CA SER A 93 -3.13 11.12 -9.10
C SER A 93 -3.21 9.86 -8.27
N VAL A 94 -2.49 8.81 -8.68
CA VAL A 94 -2.53 7.53 -7.98
C VAL A 94 -1.84 7.63 -6.61
N ILE A 95 -0.69 8.28 -6.57
CA ILE A 95 0.07 8.42 -5.32
C ILE A 95 -0.73 9.25 -4.32
N THR A 96 -1.26 10.39 -4.76
CA THR A 96 -2.06 11.25 -3.90
C THR A 96 -3.30 10.53 -3.40
N PHE A 97 -3.97 9.79 -4.27
CA PHE A 97 -5.14 9.02 -3.91
C PHE A 97 -4.79 7.95 -2.86
N ALA A 98 -3.71 7.20 -3.10
CA ALA A 98 -3.30 6.12 -2.19
C ALA A 98 -2.96 6.67 -0.80
N ILE A 99 -2.25 7.81 -0.74
CA ILE A 99 -1.92 8.45 0.53
C ILE A 99 -3.20 8.91 1.25
N ASN A 100 -4.08 9.58 0.54
CA ASN A 100 -5.30 10.13 1.14
C ASN A 100 -6.30 9.06 1.57
N LYS A 101 -6.29 7.90 0.94
CA LYS A 101 -7.21 6.81 1.28
C LYS A 101 -6.67 5.88 2.35
N SER A 102 -5.42 6.01 2.74
CA SER A 102 -4.90 5.28 3.89
C SER A 102 -5.53 5.84 5.17
N ASP A 103 -5.84 4.97 6.11
CA ASP A 103 -6.47 5.39 7.37
C ASP A 103 -5.50 6.16 8.25
N ALA A 104 -4.21 5.82 8.17
CA ALA A 104 -3.15 6.58 8.82
C ALA A 104 -1.91 6.55 7.92
N VAL A 105 -1.14 7.63 7.96
CA VAL A 105 0.07 7.76 7.18
C VAL A 105 1.20 8.19 8.10
N THR A 106 2.33 7.50 8.00
CA THR A 106 3.54 7.86 8.73
C THR A 106 4.66 8.17 7.75
N ALA A 107 5.63 8.93 8.20
CA ALA A 107 6.80 9.27 7.39
C ALA A 107 8.05 9.08 8.23
N VAL A 108 9.17 8.76 7.55
CA VAL A 108 10.41 8.45 8.25
C VAL A 108 11.16 9.68 8.74
N SER A 109 10.72 10.89 8.36
CA SER A 109 11.36 12.13 8.81
C SER A 109 10.35 13.27 8.84
N GLU A 110 10.69 14.32 9.58
CA GLU A 110 9.86 15.52 9.69
C GLU A 110 9.77 16.25 8.34
N SER A 111 10.87 16.29 7.60
CA SER A 111 10.90 16.90 6.27
C SER A 111 9.95 16.18 5.32
N LEU A 112 10.00 14.85 5.31
CA LEU A 112 9.11 14.04 4.48
C LEU A 112 7.66 14.20 4.88
N LYS A 113 7.39 14.27 6.17
CA LYS A 113 6.05 14.50 6.69
C LYS A 113 5.47 15.81 6.17
N ASN A 114 6.26 16.88 6.20
CA ASN A 114 5.83 18.19 5.74
C ASN A 114 5.58 18.19 4.24
N ASP A 115 6.47 17.57 3.46
CA ASP A 115 6.29 17.45 2.01
C ASP A 115 5.02 16.68 1.68
N THR A 116 4.76 15.60 2.40
CA THR A 116 3.57 14.78 2.19
C THR A 116 2.31 15.58 2.49
N ASN A 117 2.27 16.31 3.58
CA ASN A 117 1.11 17.13 3.94
C ASN A 117 0.85 18.21 2.90
N THR A 118 1.90 18.78 2.32
CA THR A 118 1.76 19.77 1.27
C THR A 118 1.13 19.17 0.01
N HIS A 119 1.61 18.01 -0.42
CA HIS A 119 1.14 17.39 -1.67
C HIS A 119 -0.18 16.65 -1.52
N ALA A 120 -0.36 15.91 -0.43
CA ALA A 120 -1.53 15.06 -0.23
C ALA A 120 -2.64 15.73 0.60
N LYS A 121 -2.34 16.87 1.22
CA LYS A 121 -3.30 17.64 2.02
C LYS A 121 -3.93 16.82 3.15
N ARG A 122 -3.12 16.05 3.84
CA ARG A 122 -3.60 15.30 4.99
C ARG A 122 -2.53 15.26 6.07
N THR A 123 -2.97 14.95 7.31
CA THR A 123 -2.07 14.85 8.46
C THR A 123 -1.28 13.55 8.41
N THR A 124 0.04 13.66 8.51
CA THR A 124 0.96 12.53 8.53
C THR A 124 1.74 12.54 9.84
N LYS A 125 1.97 11.35 10.41
CA LYS A 125 2.73 11.20 11.65
C LYS A 125 4.08 10.56 11.33
N SER A 126 5.12 11.07 11.96
CA SER A 126 6.47 10.51 11.80
C SER A 126 6.80 9.51 12.91
#